data_86502a95b76e26e156b2b176324f3298
#
_entry.id   86502a95b76e26e156b2b176324f3298
#
_cell.length_a   1.000
_cell.length_b   1.000
_cell.length_c   1.000
_cell.angle_alpha   90.00
_cell.angle_beta   90.00
_cell.angle_gamma   90.00
#
_symmetry.space_group_name_H-M   'P 1'
#
loop_
_entity.id
_entity.type
_entity.pdbx_description
1 polymer ?
#
loop_
_entity_poly.entity_id
_entity_poly.type
_entity_poly.pdbx_seq_one_letter_code
_entity_poly.pdbx_strand_id
1 'polypeptide(L)'
;MKKLLLAVLIVLSAATLPADDFPYRLDWKTDGIIGGTAVALYGTHLAVQFTQDRDSARDHGLDRLHKSDINFVDRAMMHSYSRNLDLTGDIVLACTLAAPFALAIHQSWDNIITGAVMYAEALLLSHSVKELTKDFVVRWRPYCYYDDTRSSLLKDEDSGESFMSGHTATAFTSASFLSTLYAHMHPEGKGKYWVAGGSFAAAAAVGTLRILSGNHFFTDVLAGAAWGSLVGWLVPRLHYCQDDNAVKLSFISETGAPGILFNF
;
A
#
# COMPACT_ATOMS: atom_id res chain seq x y z
N MET A 1 2.62 5.22 22.18
CA MET A 1 3.47 4.04 21.94
C MET A 1 2.94 2.77 22.58
N LYS A 2 2.79 2.64 23.94
CA LYS A 2 2.34 1.38 24.59
C LYS A 2 1.02 0.81 24.04
N LYS A 3 0.00 1.67 23.79
CA LYS A 3 -1.30 1.24 23.22
C LYS A 3 -1.19 0.76 21.77
N LEU A 4 -0.32 1.37 20.97
CA LEU A 4 -0.08 0.95 19.59
C LEU A 4 0.67 -0.39 19.54
N LEU A 5 1.70 -0.54 20.38
CA LEU A 5 2.42 -1.81 20.51
C LEU A 5 1.48 -2.93 20.98
N LEU A 6 0.59 -2.65 21.91
CA LEU A 6 -0.41 -3.62 22.37
C LEU A 6 -1.37 -4.01 21.23
N ALA A 7 -1.83 -3.06 20.43
CA ALA A 7 -2.68 -3.34 19.27
C ALA A 7 -1.97 -4.24 18.25
N VAL A 8 -0.70 -3.96 17.95
CA VAL A 8 0.12 -4.81 17.07
C VAL A 8 0.29 -6.21 17.65
N LEU A 9 0.55 -6.33 18.95
CA LEU A 9 0.69 -7.64 19.61
C LEU A 9 -0.63 -8.43 19.60
N ILE A 10 -1.77 -7.78 19.78
CA ILE A 10 -3.09 -8.42 19.69
C ILE A 10 -3.34 -8.92 18.26
N VAL A 11 -3.03 -8.12 17.23
CA VAL A 11 -3.16 -8.53 15.82
C VAL A 11 -2.25 -9.72 15.54
N LEU A 12 -0.99 -9.68 15.98
CA LEU A 12 -0.05 -10.77 15.79
C LEU A 12 -0.51 -12.05 16.51
N SER A 13 -0.98 -11.94 17.74
CA SER A 13 -1.47 -13.12 18.48
C SER A 13 -2.74 -13.73 17.90
N ALA A 14 -3.64 -12.92 17.38
CA ALA A 14 -4.83 -13.40 16.69
C ALA A 14 -4.49 -14.07 15.35
N ALA A 15 -3.52 -13.53 14.62
CA ALA A 15 -3.08 -14.07 13.33
C ALA A 15 -2.33 -15.41 13.44
N THR A 16 -1.84 -15.79 14.63
CA THR A 16 -1.16 -17.09 14.86
C THR A 16 -2.10 -18.24 15.16
N LEU A 17 -3.42 -18.05 15.11
CA LEU A 17 -4.36 -19.16 15.31
C LEU A 17 -4.25 -20.17 14.16
N PRO A 18 -4.36 -21.50 14.45
CA PRO A 18 -4.38 -22.51 13.40
C PRO A 18 -5.50 -22.21 12.40
N ALA A 19 -5.21 -22.33 11.11
CA ALA A 19 -6.20 -22.20 10.06
C ALA A 19 -6.82 -23.57 9.77
N ASP A 20 -8.10 -23.58 9.48
CA ASP A 20 -8.81 -24.81 9.11
C ASP A 20 -8.38 -25.26 7.72
N ASP A 21 -8.08 -24.30 6.81
CA ASP A 21 -7.62 -24.54 5.45
C ASP A 21 -6.82 -23.32 4.92
N PHE A 22 -5.99 -23.55 3.89
CA PHE A 22 -5.28 -22.50 3.16
C PHE A 22 -5.80 -22.45 1.72
N PRO A 23 -6.80 -21.61 1.43
CA PRO A 23 -7.57 -21.68 0.19
C PRO A 23 -6.93 -20.92 -0.98
N TYR A 24 -5.62 -21.01 -1.12
CA TYR A 24 -4.88 -20.29 -2.17
C TYR A 24 -3.94 -21.22 -2.93
N ARG A 25 -3.76 -20.91 -4.20
CA ARG A 25 -2.74 -21.55 -5.05
C ARG A 25 -2.11 -20.54 -6.00
N LEU A 26 -0.85 -20.78 -6.37
CA LEU A 26 -0.20 -20.09 -7.45
C LEU A 26 -0.70 -20.64 -8.80
N ASP A 27 -0.91 -19.75 -9.75
CA ASP A 27 -1.24 -20.07 -11.13
C ASP A 27 -0.36 -19.25 -12.06
N TRP A 28 0.42 -19.90 -12.90
CA TRP A 28 1.40 -19.24 -13.76
C TRP A 28 0.83 -18.13 -14.65
N LYS A 29 -0.46 -18.19 -14.99
CA LYS A 29 -1.14 -17.13 -15.77
C LYS A 29 -1.42 -15.92 -14.89
N THR A 30 -1.98 -16.12 -13.71
CA THR A 30 -2.28 -15.07 -12.72
C THR A 30 -0.98 -14.42 -12.27
N ASP A 31 0.00 -15.23 -11.81
CA ASP A 31 1.32 -14.76 -11.37
C ASP A 31 2.06 -14.02 -12.49
N GLY A 32 2.01 -14.57 -13.72
CA GLY A 32 2.62 -13.96 -14.91
C GLY A 32 1.98 -12.61 -15.28
N ILE A 33 0.67 -12.47 -15.15
CA ILE A 33 -0.04 -11.20 -15.39
C ILE A 33 0.31 -10.17 -14.32
N ILE A 34 0.23 -10.53 -13.05
CA ILE A 34 0.49 -9.61 -11.94
C ILE A 34 1.96 -9.19 -11.95
N GLY A 35 2.87 -10.16 -11.92
CA GLY A 35 4.31 -9.92 -11.92
C GLY A 35 4.78 -9.21 -13.20
N GLY A 36 4.29 -9.64 -14.36
CA GLY A 36 4.59 -9.00 -15.64
C GLY A 36 4.10 -7.56 -15.71
N THR A 37 2.90 -7.28 -15.20
CA THR A 37 2.37 -5.91 -15.10
C THR A 37 3.24 -5.07 -14.17
N ALA A 38 3.59 -5.57 -13.00
CA ALA A 38 4.41 -4.84 -12.05
C ALA A 38 5.81 -4.54 -12.62
N VAL A 39 6.44 -5.52 -13.28
CA VAL A 39 7.75 -5.34 -13.95
C VAL A 39 7.65 -4.34 -15.11
N ALA A 40 6.59 -4.38 -15.92
CA ALA A 40 6.39 -3.44 -17.02
C ALA A 40 6.21 -2.01 -16.51
N LEU A 41 5.41 -1.82 -15.46
CA LEU A 41 5.20 -0.50 -14.84
C LEU A 41 6.49 0.05 -14.22
N TYR A 42 7.24 -0.79 -13.49
CA TYR A 42 8.51 -0.39 -12.91
C TYR A 42 9.58 -0.13 -13.98
N GLY A 43 9.63 -0.94 -15.04
CA GLY A 43 10.50 -0.70 -16.19
C GLY A 43 10.17 0.62 -16.90
N THR A 44 8.88 0.97 -17.00
CA THR A 44 8.48 2.28 -17.53
C THR A 44 8.94 3.42 -16.64
N HIS A 45 8.80 3.29 -15.30
CA HIS A 45 9.35 4.23 -14.34
C HIS A 45 10.86 4.44 -14.57
N LEU A 46 11.65 3.36 -14.65
CA LEU A 46 13.09 3.47 -14.90
C LEU A 46 13.40 4.16 -16.23
N ALA A 47 12.67 3.83 -17.31
CA ALA A 47 12.86 4.47 -18.61
C ALA A 47 12.58 5.98 -18.55
N VAL A 48 11.53 6.39 -17.83
CA VAL A 48 11.22 7.81 -17.60
C VAL A 48 12.33 8.51 -16.82
N GLN A 49 12.86 7.89 -15.76
CA GLN A 49 13.96 8.42 -14.96
C GLN A 49 15.23 8.67 -15.81
N PHE A 50 15.55 7.77 -16.75
CA PHE A 50 16.70 7.93 -17.63
C PHE A 50 16.53 9.02 -18.70
N THR A 51 15.31 9.43 -19.01
CA THR A 51 15.01 10.39 -20.08
C THR A 51 14.71 11.81 -19.59
N GLN A 52 14.36 11.98 -18.32
CA GLN A 52 14.00 13.28 -17.74
C GLN A 52 15.17 13.89 -16.96
N ASP A 53 15.55 15.12 -17.34
CA ASP A 53 16.42 15.99 -16.52
C ASP A 53 15.56 16.69 -15.45
N ARG A 54 15.44 16.01 -14.30
CA ARG A 54 14.60 16.49 -13.18
C ARG A 54 15.27 17.56 -12.34
N ASP A 55 16.60 17.61 -12.34
CA ASP A 55 17.34 18.52 -11.47
C ASP A 55 17.12 19.98 -11.87
N SER A 56 17.11 20.27 -13.17
CA SER A 56 16.85 21.62 -13.67
C SER A 56 15.41 22.09 -13.42
N ALA A 57 14.42 21.19 -13.43
CA ALA A 57 13.04 21.53 -13.15
C ALA A 57 12.77 21.80 -11.66
N ARG A 58 13.52 21.15 -10.76
CA ARG A 58 13.43 21.33 -9.31
C ARG A 58 14.02 22.66 -8.83
N ASP A 59 15.19 23.04 -9.30
CA ASP A 59 15.87 24.26 -8.86
C ASP A 59 15.03 25.54 -9.12
N HIS A 60 14.16 25.53 -10.14
CA HIS A 60 13.29 26.67 -10.48
C HIS A 60 11.93 26.65 -9.80
N GLY A 61 11.57 25.57 -9.12
CA GLY A 61 10.24 25.38 -8.49
C GLY A 61 10.16 25.88 -7.05
N LEU A 62 11.24 25.77 -6.28
CA LEU A 62 11.25 26.05 -4.83
C LEU A 62 10.97 27.54 -4.54
N ASP A 63 11.52 28.46 -5.33
CA ASP A 63 11.36 29.90 -5.14
C ASP A 63 9.94 30.44 -5.38
N ARG A 64 9.05 29.60 -5.90
CA ARG A 64 7.67 29.95 -6.30
C ARG A 64 6.61 29.28 -5.45
N LEU A 65 6.99 28.62 -4.34
CA LEU A 65 6.04 27.89 -3.50
C LEU A 65 5.27 28.85 -2.60
N HIS A 66 3.95 28.87 -2.76
CA HIS A 66 3.06 29.63 -1.88
C HIS A 66 2.03 28.70 -1.22
N LYS A 67 1.83 28.86 0.10
CA LYS A 67 0.81 28.10 0.84
C LYS A 67 -0.61 28.32 0.30
N SER A 68 -0.84 29.46 -0.37
CA SER A 68 -2.12 29.79 -1.03
C SER A 68 -2.50 28.83 -2.17
N ASP A 69 -1.49 28.22 -2.80
CA ASP A 69 -1.68 27.35 -3.98
C ASP A 69 -2.12 25.94 -3.58
N ILE A 70 -2.05 25.63 -2.27
CA ILE A 70 -2.46 24.35 -1.72
C ILE A 70 -3.97 24.38 -1.46
N ASN A 71 -4.67 23.30 -1.83
CA ASN A 71 -6.10 23.16 -1.55
C ASN A 71 -6.39 23.28 -0.05
N PHE A 72 -7.61 23.66 0.29
CA PHE A 72 -8.04 23.96 1.67
C PHE A 72 -7.77 22.82 2.64
N VAL A 73 -8.09 21.58 2.26
CA VAL A 73 -7.98 20.42 3.16
C VAL A 73 -6.51 20.12 3.49
N ASP A 74 -5.66 20.07 2.49
CA ASP A 74 -4.24 19.79 2.67
C ASP A 74 -3.53 20.92 3.42
N ARG A 75 -3.89 22.17 3.12
CA ARG A 75 -3.33 23.34 3.79
C ARG A 75 -3.68 23.36 5.29
N ALA A 76 -4.90 22.93 5.65
CA ALA A 76 -5.33 22.89 7.05
C ALA A 76 -4.61 21.79 7.87
N MET A 77 -4.08 20.75 7.21
CA MET A 77 -3.47 19.59 7.85
C MET A 77 -1.95 19.49 7.62
N MET A 78 -1.32 20.46 6.94
CA MET A 78 0.10 20.43 6.68
C MET A 78 0.93 20.80 7.91
N HIS A 79 2.11 20.19 8.03
CA HIS A 79 3.07 20.40 9.12
C HIS A 79 4.48 20.62 8.60
N SER A 80 5.33 21.28 9.40
CA SER A 80 6.77 21.34 9.18
C SER A 80 7.41 19.97 9.44
N TYR A 81 8.66 19.78 8.96
CA TYR A 81 9.34 18.49 9.11
C TYR A 81 9.67 18.14 10.57
N SER A 82 9.33 16.91 10.95
CA SER A 82 9.66 16.33 12.24
C SER A 82 10.33 14.96 12.10
N ARG A 83 11.66 14.93 12.31
CA ARG A 83 12.45 13.70 12.24
C ARG A 83 11.96 12.60 13.20
N ASN A 84 11.52 12.97 14.40
CA ASN A 84 11.08 11.97 15.38
C ASN A 84 9.79 11.28 14.96
N LEU A 85 8.84 12.04 14.38
CA LEU A 85 7.59 11.48 13.85
C LEU A 85 7.85 10.67 12.58
N ASP A 86 8.80 11.10 11.77
CA ASP A 86 9.26 10.40 10.57
C ASP A 86 9.78 9.01 10.93
N LEU A 87 10.80 8.92 11.81
CA LEU A 87 11.34 7.66 12.30
C LEU A 87 10.29 6.78 13.02
N THR A 88 9.36 7.39 13.75
CA THR A 88 8.27 6.63 14.38
C THR A 88 7.38 5.99 13.31
N GLY A 89 7.10 6.72 12.23
CA GLY A 89 6.34 6.22 11.08
C GLY A 89 7.05 5.03 10.41
N ASP A 90 8.37 5.08 10.25
CA ASP A 90 9.15 3.99 9.67
C ASP A 90 9.11 2.73 10.54
N ILE A 91 9.20 2.89 11.88
CA ILE A 91 9.08 1.76 12.82
C ILE A 91 7.69 1.13 12.73
N VAL A 92 6.62 1.93 12.71
CA VAL A 92 5.26 1.42 12.61
C VAL A 92 5.03 0.75 11.25
N LEU A 93 5.57 1.31 10.17
CA LEU A 93 5.54 0.69 8.84
C LEU A 93 6.24 -0.68 8.85
N ALA A 94 7.44 -0.78 9.43
CA ALA A 94 8.15 -2.06 9.53
C ALA A 94 7.32 -3.13 10.27
N CYS A 95 6.61 -2.73 11.34
CA CYS A 95 5.69 -3.63 12.04
C CYS A 95 4.50 -4.07 11.16
N THR A 96 3.90 -3.14 10.38
CA THR A 96 2.79 -3.48 9.48
C THR A 96 3.24 -4.37 8.32
N LEU A 97 4.45 -4.15 7.79
CA LEU A 97 5.07 -5.00 6.76
C LEU A 97 5.34 -6.43 7.27
N ALA A 98 5.74 -6.55 8.52
CA ALA A 98 6.04 -7.85 9.13
C ALA A 98 4.75 -8.62 9.53
N ALA A 99 3.63 -7.94 9.74
CA ALA A 99 2.42 -8.54 10.29
C ALA A 99 1.87 -9.73 9.47
N PRO A 100 1.84 -9.72 8.12
CA PRO A 100 1.35 -10.86 7.34
C PRO A 100 2.14 -12.16 7.56
N PHE A 101 3.44 -12.07 7.92
CA PHE A 101 4.25 -13.27 8.19
C PHE A 101 3.79 -14.03 9.45
N ALA A 102 3.00 -13.41 10.32
CA ALA A 102 2.40 -14.12 11.46
C ALA A 102 1.46 -15.25 11.00
N LEU A 103 0.86 -15.15 9.80
CA LEU A 103 0.02 -16.21 9.23
C LEU A 103 0.82 -17.44 8.79
N ALA A 104 2.14 -17.32 8.61
CA ALA A 104 3.01 -18.44 8.26
C ALA A 104 3.21 -19.44 9.44
N ILE A 105 2.96 -18.99 10.68
CA ILE A 105 3.09 -19.82 11.86
C ILE A 105 2.05 -20.95 11.77
N HIS A 106 2.53 -22.20 11.92
CA HIS A 106 1.72 -23.44 11.81
C HIS A 106 1.26 -23.80 10.38
N GLN A 107 1.77 -23.13 9.32
CA GLN A 107 1.50 -23.51 7.94
C GLN A 107 2.54 -24.49 7.38
N SER A 108 2.15 -25.25 6.36
CA SER A 108 3.07 -26.05 5.56
C SER A 108 4.02 -25.16 4.74
N TRP A 109 5.16 -25.70 4.31
CA TRP A 109 6.10 -24.96 3.46
C TRP A 109 5.48 -24.48 2.16
N ASP A 110 4.60 -25.28 1.54
CA ASP A 110 3.93 -24.89 0.29
C ASP A 110 2.99 -23.71 0.51
N ASN A 111 2.24 -23.69 1.61
CA ASN A 111 1.37 -22.59 1.99
C ASN A 111 2.18 -21.32 2.28
N ILE A 112 3.32 -21.45 2.97
CA ILE A 112 4.24 -20.33 3.26
C ILE A 112 4.75 -19.72 1.95
N ILE A 113 5.22 -20.56 1.01
CA ILE A 113 5.73 -20.11 -0.28
C ILE A 113 4.61 -19.40 -1.06
N THR A 114 3.42 -20.00 -1.13
CA THR A 114 2.27 -19.40 -1.82
C THR A 114 1.92 -18.02 -1.23
N GLY A 115 1.80 -17.92 0.09
CA GLY A 115 1.52 -16.67 0.77
C GLY A 115 2.60 -15.62 0.57
N ALA A 116 3.87 -16.04 0.59
CA ALA A 116 5.02 -15.14 0.37
C ALA A 116 5.08 -14.60 -1.07
N VAL A 117 4.81 -15.44 -2.07
CA VAL A 117 4.76 -15.02 -3.49
C VAL A 117 3.64 -14.01 -3.69
N MET A 118 2.40 -14.32 -3.27
CA MET A 118 1.27 -13.40 -3.36
C MET A 118 1.55 -12.06 -2.65
N TYR A 119 2.21 -12.11 -1.49
CA TYR A 119 2.54 -10.88 -0.77
C TYR A 119 3.61 -10.06 -1.49
N ALA A 120 4.62 -10.71 -2.04
CA ALA A 120 5.64 -10.06 -2.85
C ALA A 120 5.03 -9.40 -4.11
N GLU A 121 4.11 -10.07 -4.79
CA GLU A 121 3.36 -9.52 -5.93
C GLU A 121 2.53 -8.30 -5.54
N ALA A 122 1.82 -8.35 -4.41
CA ALA A 122 1.04 -7.23 -3.93
C ALA A 122 1.93 -6.01 -3.62
N LEU A 123 3.06 -6.23 -2.94
CA LEU A 123 4.01 -5.17 -2.64
C LEU A 123 4.67 -4.62 -3.91
N LEU A 124 5.08 -5.48 -4.83
CA LEU A 124 5.73 -5.07 -6.07
C LEU A 124 4.78 -4.27 -6.96
N LEU A 125 3.54 -4.73 -7.13
CA LEU A 125 2.53 -4.01 -7.90
C LEU A 125 2.19 -2.65 -7.26
N SER A 126 2.02 -2.63 -5.94
CA SER A 126 1.76 -1.39 -5.20
C SER A 126 2.91 -0.39 -5.34
N HIS A 127 4.15 -0.87 -5.23
CA HIS A 127 5.37 -0.07 -5.39
C HIS A 127 5.51 0.47 -6.81
N SER A 128 5.35 -0.36 -7.84
CA SER A 128 5.53 0.03 -9.23
C SER A 128 4.58 1.16 -9.66
N VAL A 129 3.30 1.07 -9.28
CA VAL A 129 2.33 2.13 -9.57
C VAL A 129 2.66 3.40 -8.79
N LYS A 130 3.09 3.30 -7.54
CA LYS A 130 3.49 4.45 -6.73
C LYS A 130 4.68 5.18 -7.37
N GLU A 131 5.72 4.45 -7.81
CA GLU A 131 6.89 5.09 -8.44
C GLU A 131 6.51 5.73 -9.78
N LEU A 132 5.76 5.03 -10.62
CA LEU A 132 5.28 5.59 -11.88
C LEU A 132 4.41 6.83 -11.68
N THR A 133 3.60 6.87 -10.62
CA THR A 133 2.78 8.04 -10.29
C THR A 133 3.64 9.27 -9.96
N LYS A 134 4.74 9.10 -9.26
CA LYS A 134 5.68 10.17 -8.94
C LYS A 134 6.37 10.75 -10.18
N ASP A 135 6.51 9.95 -11.24
CA ASP A 135 7.09 10.43 -12.50
C ASP A 135 6.20 11.47 -13.22
N PHE A 136 4.88 11.30 -13.08
CA PHE A 136 3.90 12.16 -13.77
C PHE A 136 3.31 13.25 -12.89
N VAL A 137 3.38 13.10 -11.56
CA VAL A 137 2.78 14.04 -10.61
C VAL A 137 3.88 14.70 -9.77
N VAL A 138 4.41 15.82 -10.26
CA VAL A 138 5.32 16.64 -9.47
C VAL A 138 4.51 17.36 -8.40
N ARG A 139 4.78 17.06 -7.14
CA ARG A 139 4.14 17.68 -5.99
C ARG A 139 5.13 17.88 -4.86
N TRP A 140 5.40 19.13 -4.52
CA TRP A 140 6.29 19.46 -3.42
C TRP A 140 5.74 18.99 -2.09
N ARG A 141 6.62 18.47 -1.22
CA ARG A 141 6.21 18.01 0.11
C ARG A 141 5.82 19.17 1.01
N PRO A 142 4.91 18.93 2.02
CA PRO A 142 4.47 19.99 2.95
C PRO A 142 5.61 20.76 3.60
N TYR A 143 6.71 20.08 3.99
CA TYR A 143 7.83 20.74 4.63
C TYR A 143 8.52 21.79 3.75
N CYS A 144 8.42 21.71 2.43
CA CYS A 144 9.01 22.69 1.50
C CYS A 144 8.37 24.08 1.62
N TYR A 145 7.20 24.18 2.22
CA TYR A 145 6.45 25.43 2.41
C TYR A 145 6.73 26.12 3.75
N TYR A 146 7.76 25.67 4.49
CA TYR A 146 8.14 26.23 5.78
C TYR A 146 9.56 26.77 5.75
N ASP A 147 9.75 27.99 6.29
CA ASP A 147 11.03 28.69 6.27
C ASP A 147 12.10 28.05 7.16
N ASP A 148 11.69 27.26 8.16
CA ASP A 148 12.57 26.54 9.08
C ASP A 148 13.11 25.21 8.51
N THR A 149 12.73 24.88 7.27
CA THR A 149 13.16 23.63 6.63
C THR A 149 14.64 23.68 6.28
N ARG A 150 15.38 22.64 6.70
CA ARG A 150 16.82 22.54 6.42
C ARG A 150 17.07 22.49 4.91
N SER A 151 18.07 23.25 4.45
CA SER A 151 18.46 23.27 3.04
C SER A 151 18.83 21.91 2.46
N SER A 152 19.28 20.96 3.30
CA SER A 152 19.55 19.59 2.89
C SER A 152 18.29 18.82 2.49
N LEU A 153 17.14 19.06 3.16
CA LEU A 153 15.85 18.45 2.80
C LEU A 153 15.25 19.04 1.52
N LEU A 154 15.48 20.34 1.28
CA LEU A 154 15.02 21.01 0.07
C LEU A 154 15.79 20.54 -1.18
N LYS A 155 17.03 20.11 -1.01
CA LYS A 155 17.87 19.55 -2.08
C LYS A 155 17.71 18.04 -2.25
N ASP A 156 16.91 17.38 -1.41
CA ASP A 156 16.63 15.98 -1.52
C ASP A 156 15.80 15.72 -2.79
N GLU A 157 16.17 14.70 -3.55
CA GLU A 157 15.46 14.28 -4.76
C GLU A 157 13.98 14.00 -4.48
N ASP A 158 13.66 13.47 -3.30
CA ASP A 158 12.30 13.19 -2.85
C ASP A 158 11.43 14.42 -2.55
N SER A 159 12.02 15.64 -2.47
CA SER A 159 11.28 16.85 -2.08
C SER A 159 10.10 17.21 -2.99
N GLY A 160 10.21 16.90 -4.29
CA GLY A 160 9.17 17.09 -5.31
C GLY A 160 8.25 15.89 -5.51
N GLU A 161 8.34 14.84 -4.69
CA GLU A 161 7.67 13.55 -4.90
C GLU A 161 6.68 13.23 -3.76
N SER A 162 5.80 14.19 -3.44
CA SER A 162 4.83 13.99 -2.36
C SER A 162 3.70 13.02 -2.74
N PHE A 163 3.22 13.02 -3.98
CA PHE A 163 2.07 12.21 -4.41
C PHE A 163 2.51 10.91 -5.11
N MET A 164 1.96 9.79 -4.73
CA MET A 164 1.18 9.45 -3.55
C MET A 164 2.11 8.95 -2.42
N SER A 165 1.59 8.94 -1.17
CA SER A 165 2.36 8.47 -0.01
C SER A 165 2.71 6.99 -0.12
N GLY A 166 4.00 6.68 -0.36
CA GLY A 166 4.48 5.32 -0.47
C GLY A 166 4.40 4.52 0.82
N HIS A 167 4.74 5.13 1.96
CA HIS A 167 4.61 4.51 3.28
C HIS A 167 3.16 4.10 3.56
N THR A 168 2.22 4.99 3.24
CA THR A 168 0.80 4.70 3.42
C THR A 168 0.32 3.60 2.47
N ALA A 169 0.70 3.65 1.19
CA ALA A 169 0.34 2.62 0.23
C ALA A 169 0.84 1.24 0.68
N THR A 170 2.11 1.14 1.09
CA THR A 170 2.71 -0.11 1.59
C THR A 170 2.02 -0.62 2.87
N ALA A 171 1.75 0.27 3.83
CA ALA A 171 1.08 -0.11 5.08
C ALA A 171 -0.35 -0.62 4.83
N PHE A 172 -1.11 0.05 3.96
CA PHE A 172 -2.46 -0.36 3.60
C PHE A 172 -2.49 -1.61 2.72
N THR A 173 -1.49 -1.82 1.85
CA THR A 173 -1.31 -3.09 1.12
C THR A 173 -1.14 -4.24 2.10
N SER A 174 -0.25 -4.09 3.09
CA SER A 174 0.01 -5.11 4.10
C SER A 174 -1.20 -5.39 4.99
N ALA A 175 -1.90 -4.33 5.44
CA ALA A 175 -3.08 -4.45 6.28
C ALA A 175 -4.25 -5.13 5.55
N SER A 176 -4.49 -4.76 4.30
CA SER A 176 -5.54 -5.33 3.47
C SER A 176 -5.23 -6.79 3.10
N PHE A 177 -3.97 -7.08 2.74
CA PHE A 177 -3.50 -8.44 2.47
C PHE A 177 -3.70 -9.35 3.68
N LEU A 178 -3.18 -8.96 4.85
CA LEU A 178 -3.35 -9.71 6.10
C LEU A 178 -4.83 -9.97 6.42
N SER A 179 -5.64 -8.91 6.33
CA SER A 179 -7.07 -9.00 6.65
C SER A 179 -7.82 -9.94 5.72
N THR A 180 -7.48 -9.91 4.43
CA THR A 180 -8.11 -10.75 3.40
C THR A 180 -7.72 -12.21 3.60
N LEU A 181 -6.42 -12.50 3.76
CA LEU A 181 -5.96 -13.86 4.03
C LEU A 181 -6.60 -14.43 5.29
N TYR A 182 -6.51 -13.69 6.39
CA TYR A 182 -7.07 -14.14 7.66
C TYR A 182 -8.58 -14.42 7.56
N ALA A 183 -9.33 -13.57 6.88
CA ALA A 183 -10.78 -13.75 6.72
C ALA A 183 -11.13 -15.00 5.91
N HIS A 184 -10.34 -15.31 4.87
CA HIS A 184 -10.54 -16.52 4.07
C HIS A 184 -10.09 -17.80 4.80
N MET A 185 -9.02 -17.72 5.60
CA MET A 185 -8.55 -18.85 6.42
C MET A 185 -9.44 -19.13 7.62
N HIS A 186 -10.25 -18.16 8.08
CA HIS A 186 -11.12 -18.26 9.24
C HIS A 186 -12.51 -17.67 8.94
N PRO A 187 -13.28 -18.26 8.02
CA PRO A 187 -14.52 -17.64 7.52
C PRO A 187 -15.58 -17.47 8.63
N GLU A 188 -15.69 -18.41 9.55
CA GLU A 188 -16.65 -18.37 10.66
C GLU A 188 -16.11 -17.65 11.90
N GLY A 189 -14.79 -17.38 11.93
CA GLY A 189 -14.12 -16.81 13.09
C GLY A 189 -14.41 -15.32 13.28
N LYS A 190 -14.84 -14.90 14.47
CA LYS A 190 -15.00 -13.47 14.83
C LYS A 190 -13.67 -12.72 14.91
N GLY A 191 -12.54 -13.43 15.01
CA GLY A 191 -11.18 -12.86 15.01
C GLY A 191 -10.88 -12.02 13.79
N LYS A 192 -11.49 -12.35 12.62
CA LYS A 192 -11.30 -11.58 11.38
C LYS A 192 -11.60 -10.08 11.52
N TYR A 193 -12.59 -9.71 12.31
CA TYR A 193 -12.92 -8.30 12.55
C TYR A 193 -11.87 -7.58 13.41
N TRP A 194 -11.26 -8.28 14.36
CA TRP A 194 -10.19 -7.75 15.20
C TRP A 194 -8.88 -7.61 14.42
N VAL A 195 -8.54 -8.61 13.59
CA VAL A 195 -7.36 -8.54 12.72
C VAL A 195 -7.52 -7.41 11.72
N ALA A 196 -8.67 -7.30 11.04
CA ALA A 196 -8.93 -6.21 10.13
C ALA A 196 -8.88 -4.84 10.84
N GLY A 197 -9.62 -4.67 11.94
CA GLY A 197 -9.62 -3.42 12.68
C GLY A 197 -8.24 -3.00 13.18
N GLY A 198 -7.47 -3.94 13.72
CA GLY A 198 -6.12 -3.68 14.23
C GLY A 198 -5.11 -3.36 13.14
N SER A 199 -5.10 -4.13 12.04
CA SER A 199 -4.16 -3.92 10.92
C SER A 199 -4.44 -2.59 10.19
N PHE A 200 -5.71 -2.27 9.91
CA PHE A 200 -6.07 -0.98 9.31
C PHE A 200 -5.84 0.20 10.27
N ALA A 201 -6.02 0.04 11.58
CA ALA A 201 -5.67 1.07 12.55
C ALA A 201 -4.14 1.33 12.57
N ALA A 202 -3.32 0.29 12.47
CA ALA A 202 -1.86 0.44 12.37
C ALA A 202 -1.46 1.12 11.06
N ALA A 203 -2.06 0.75 9.93
CA ALA A 203 -1.83 1.41 8.64
C ALA A 203 -2.26 2.89 8.66
N ALA A 204 -3.40 3.20 9.26
CA ALA A 204 -3.87 4.58 9.45
C ALA A 204 -2.92 5.40 10.35
N ALA A 205 -2.31 4.76 11.37
CA ALA A 205 -1.28 5.41 12.18
C ALA A 205 -0.03 5.76 11.35
N VAL A 206 0.39 4.89 10.41
CA VAL A 206 1.47 5.22 9.46
C VAL A 206 1.09 6.46 8.65
N GLY A 207 -0.09 6.49 8.01
CA GLY A 207 -0.55 7.63 7.23
C GLY A 207 -0.61 8.92 8.06
N THR A 208 -1.13 8.86 9.28
CA THR A 208 -1.20 9.99 10.20
C THR A 208 0.20 10.51 10.53
N LEU A 209 1.16 9.62 10.81
CA LEU A 209 2.55 10.00 11.08
C LEU A 209 3.22 10.64 9.86
N ARG A 210 2.89 10.25 8.63
CA ARG A 210 3.38 10.91 7.41
C ARG A 210 2.85 12.34 7.27
N ILE A 211 1.61 12.60 7.66
CA ILE A 211 1.05 13.96 7.69
C ILE A 211 1.75 14.80 8.78
N LEU A 212 1.77 14.29 10.01
CA LEU A 212 2.31 14.99 11.17
C LEU A 212 3.82 15.22 11.08
N SER A 213 4.55 14.37 10.37
CA SER A 213 5.98 14.55 10.10
C SER A 213 6.29 15.55 8.98
N GLY A 214 5.26 16.09 8.32
CA GLY A 214 5.42 17.04 7.22
C GLY A 214 5.85 16.43 5.88
N ASN A 215 5.88 15.10 5.77
CA ASN A 215 6.32 14.41 4.55
C ASN A 215 5.24 14.37 3.46
N HIS A 216 3.96 14.26 3.84
CA HIS A 216 2.86 14.09 2.90
C HIS A 216 1.66 14.93 3.29
N PHE A 217 0.90 15.35 2.30
CA PHE A 217 -0.42 15.93 2.48
C PHE A 217 -1.47 14.85 2.80
N PHE A 218 -2.60 15.28 3.33
CA PHE A 218 -3.73 14.39 3.61
C PHE A 218 -4.22 13.67 2.35
N THR A 219 -4.30 14.36 1.22
CA THR A 219 -4.75 13.75 -0.05
C THR A 219 -3.74 12.73 -0.60
N ASP A 220 -2.43 12.90 -0.36
CA ASP A 220 -1.41 11.91 -0.72
C ASP A 220 -1.58 10.61 0.08
N VAL A 221 -1.90 10.77 1.37
CA VAL A 221 -2.18 9.66 2.29
C VAL A 221 -3.47 8.95 1.89
N LEU A 222 -4.53 9.67 1.55
CA LEU A 222 -5.79 9.07 1.07
C LEU A 222 -5.59 8.26 -0.22
N ALA A 223 -4.85 8.82 -1.19
CA ALA A 223 -4.56 8.13 -2.44
C ALA A 223 -3.75 6.84 -2.18
N GLY A 224 -2.70 6.94 -1.34
CA GLY A 224 -1.90 5.77 -0.94
C GLY A 224 -2.73 4.71 -0.20
N ALA A 225 -3.61 5.12 0.71
CA ALA A 225 -4.50 4.22 1.44
C ALA A 225 -5.48 3.49 0.52
N ALA A 226 -6.11 4.22 -0.40
CA ALA A 226 -7.03 3.64 -1.37
C ALA A 226 -6.34 2.64 -2.30
N TRP A 227 -5.19 3.03 -2.87
CA TRP A 227 -4.41 2.17 -3.74
C TRP A 227 -3.89 0.93 -3.02
N GLY A 228 -3.26 1.10 -1.86
CA GLY A 228 -2.73 -0.01 -1.07
C GLY A 228 -3.83 -1.00 -0.64
N SER A 229 -4.99 -0.48 -0.21
CA SER A 229 -6.13 -1.33 0.15
C SER A 229 -6.65 -2.14 -1.03
N LEU A 230 -6.73 -1.52 -2.21
CA LEU A 230 -7.18 -2.19 -3.43
C LEU A 230 -6.24 -3.34 -3.80
N VAL A 231 -4.93 -3.08 -3.85
CA VAL A 231 -3.95 -4.10 -4.26
C VAL A 231 -3.86 -5.23 -3.22
N GLY A 232 -3.81 -4.89 -1.93
CA GLY A 232 -3.75 -5.87 -0.85
C GLY A 232 -4.99 -6.76 -0.74
N TRP A 233 -6.15 -6.31 -1.24
CA TRP A 233 -7.36 -7.11 -1.37
C TRP A 233 -7.37 -7.90 -2.68
N LEU A 234 -7.01 -7.28 -3.80
CA LEU A 234 -7.15 -7.84 -5.13
C LEU A 234 -6.24 -9.06 -5.35
N VAL A 235 -4.95 -8.95 -4.97
CA VAL A 235 -3.98 -10.03 -5.23
C VAL A 235 -4.40 -11.34 -4.55
N PRO A 236 -4.71 -11.38 -3.24
CA PRO A 236 -5.24 -12.61 -2.64
C PRO A 236 -6.54 -13.10 -3.30
N ARG A 237 -7.41 -12.18 -3.72
CA ARG A 237 -8.67 -12.55 -4.36
C ARG A 237 -8.48 -13.26 -5.69
N LEU A 238 -7.45 -12.87 -6.45
CA LEU A 238 -7.12 -13.51 -7.73
C LEU A 238 -6.51 -14.92 -7.57
N HIS A 239 -5.93 -15.23 -6.42
CA HIS A 239 -5.34 -16.53 -6.10
C HIS A 239 -6.27 -17.44 -5.29
N TYR A 240 -7.42 -16.93 -4.89
CA TYR A 240 -8.37 -17.68 -4.07
C TYR A 240 -8.96 -18.85 -4.84
N CYS A 241 -8.77 -20.07 -4.31
CA CYS A 241 -9.40 -21.27 -4.83
C CYS A 241 -10.85 -21.30 -4.37
N GLN A 242 -11.74 -20.89 -5.26
CA GLN A 242 -13.16 -20.99 -5.01
C GLN A 242 -13.64 -22.38 -5.44
N ASP A 243 -14.43 -23.05 -4.61
CA ASP A 243 -15.24 -24.17 -5.07
C ASP A 243 -16.04 -23.73 -6.29
N ASP A 244 -16.19 -24.63 -7.28
CA ASP A 244 -16.72 -24.33 -8.64
C ASP A 244 -18.12 -23.67 -8.72
N ASN A 245 -18.71 -23.27 -7.60
CA ASN A 245 -20.04 -22.71 -7.48
C ASN A 245 -20.12 -21.18 -7.33
N ALA A 246 -19.03 -20.44 -7.44
CA ALA A 246 -19.07 -19.00 -7.25
C ALA A 246 -18.86 -18.23 -8.55
N VAL A 247 -19.70 -17.23 -8.71
CA VAL A 247 -19.76 -16.15 -9.73
C VAL A 247 -18.61 -16.14 -10.75
N LYS A 248 -18.80 -16.83 -11.86
CA LYS A 248 -17.92 -16.65 -13.04
C LYS A 248 -18.29 -15.35 -13.70
N LEU A 249 -17.41 -14.34 -13.59
CA LEU A 249 -17.44 -13.19 -14.48
C LEU A 249 -16.97 -13.65 -15.87
N SER A 250 -17.91 -13.94 -16.77
CA SER A 250 -17.59 -14.15 -18.18
C SER A 250 -17.90 -12.86 -18.96
N PHE A 251 -16.91 -12.38 -19.72
CA PHE A 251 -17.05 -11.21 -20.57
C PHE A 251 -17.74 -11.54 -21.93
N ILE A 252 -18.13 -12.80 -22.13
CA ILE A 252 -18.81 -13.25 -23.34
C ILE A 252 -20.10 -13.93 -22.91
N SER A 253 -21.24 -13.42 -23.35
CA SER A 253 -22.52 -14.09 -23.15
C SER A 253 -22.59 -15.38 -23.97
N GLU A 254 -23.36 -16.37 -23.54
CA GLU A 254 -23.61 -17.61 -24.29
C GLU A 254 -24.16 -17.35 -25.71
N THR A 255 -24.66 -16.16 -25.98
CA THR A 255 -25.15 -15.70 -27.29
C THR A 255 -24.10 -15.03 -28.15
N GLY A 256 -22.81 -14.95 -27.70
CA GLY A 256 -21.72 -14.33 -28.45
C GLY A 256 -21.71 -12.81 -28.47
N ALA A 257 -22.63 -12.15 -27.76
CA ALA A 257 -22.63 -10.69 -27.61
C ALA A 257 -21.75 -10.26 -26.42
N PRO A 258 -21.03 -9.12 -26.49
CA PRO A 258 -20.29 -8.63 -25.36
C PRO A 258 -21.25 -8.24 -24.22
N GLY A 259 -21.14 -8.89 -23.11
CA GLY A 259 -21.96 -8.65 -21.91
C GLY A 259 -21.29 -9.19 -20.65
N ILE A 260 -21.68 -8.67 -19.49
CA ILE A 260 -21.23 -9.18 -18.18
C ILE A 260 -22.33 -10.10 -17.65
N LEU A 261 -22.01 -11.38 -17.52
CA LEU A 261 -22.90 -12.36 -16.88
C LEU A 261 -22.52 -12.49 -15.41
N PHE A 262 -23.49 -12.26 -14.54
CA PHE A 262 -23.42 -12.60 -13.11
C PHE A 262 -24.15 -13.94 -12.93
N ASN A 263 -23.42 -15.01 -12.69
CA ASN A 263 -24.01 -16.26 -12.20
C ASN A 263 -23.96 -16.24 -10.66
N PHE A 264 -25.11 -16.30 -10.04
CA PHE A 264 -25.28 -16.36 -8.58
C PHE A 264 -25.36 -17.79 -8.11
#